data_d8ed912aaa3ba819d3523449e36d0239
#
_entry.id   d8ed912aaa3ba819d3523449e36d0239
#
_cell.length_a   1.000
_cell.length_b   1.000
_cell.length_c   1.000
_cell.angle_alpha   90.00
_cell.angle_beta   90.00
_cell.angle_gamma   90.00
#
_symmetry.space_group_name_H-M   'P 1'
#
loop_
_entity.id
_entity.type
_entity.pdbx_description
1 polymer ?
#
loop_
_entity_poly.entity_id
_entity_poly.type
_entity_poly.pdbx_seq_one_letter_code
_entity_poly.pdbx_strand_id
1 'polypeptide(L)'
;MLGKAPAPIWRNVYRWGEPEKNPDPTIEHHIEYFKQLLHIEAEEGKLPLNANAREQVKLDKKCKLSRAVLRDLIRLVGSDNVQIDDFSRARHAFGKYYADLVRLRLGKGINPPDAVVYPRSEEDVIKVINYCNAKRIALIPWGGGTSVTRALEAVKGGIALDMSRHMTDILSLNAEDSTVTVEAGILGPELETYLNERGY
;
A
#
# COMPACT_ATOMS: atom_id res chain seq x y z
N MET A 1 -1.40 23.20 3.89
CA MET A 1 -0.45 22.49 3.01
C MET A 1 -0.51 21.03 3.42
N LEU A 2 -0.50 20.12 2.45
CA LEU A 2 -0.33 18.70 2.72
C LEU A 2 1.11 18.46 3.17
N GLY A 3 1.30 17.64 4.21
CA GLY A 3 2.63 17.31 4.74
C GLY A 3 3.49 16.50 3.77
N LYS A 4 4.75 16.30 4.13
CA LYS A 4 5.66 15.44 3.36
C LYS A 4 5.11 14.01 3.34
N ALA A 5 5.13 13.40 2.18
CA ALA A 5 4.81 12.00 2.06
C ALA A 5 5.73 11.15 2.97
N PRO A 6 5.20 10.03 3.51
CA PRO A 6 5.97 9.16 4.38
C PRO A 6 7.26 8.68 3.75
N ALA A 7 8.21 8.29 4.58
CA ALA A 7 9.45 7.66 4.15
C ALA A 7 9.17 6.46 3.22
N PRO A 8 10.07 6.15 2.31
CA PRO A 8 9.92 4.99 1.44
C PRO A 8 9.75 3.74 2.33
N ILE A 9 8.71 2.99 2.05
CA ILE A 9 8.44 1.76 2.75
C ILE A 9 9.31 0.68 2.14
N TRP A 10 9.65 -0.30 2.95
CA TRP A 10 10.44 -1.49 2.62
C TRP A 10 9.94 -2.31 1.42
N ARG A 11 8.77 -1.98 0.83
CA ARG A 11 8.22 -2.69 -0.32
C ARG A 11 8.34 -1.91 -1.61
N ASN A 12 8.74 -2.64 -2.63
CA ASN A 12 8.74 -2.16 -3.99
C ASN A 12 7.32 -1.86 -4.50
N VAL A 13 7.11 -0.76 -5.21
CA VAL A 13 5.81 -0.40 -5.79
C VAL A 13 5.48 -1.31 -6.97
N TYR A 14 6.42 -1.54 -7.86
CA TYR A 14 6.20 -2.21 -9.15
C TYR A 14 6.50 -3.70 -9.17
N ARG A 15 7.00 -4.27 -8.07
CA ARG A 15 7.38 -5.68 -7.96
C ARG A 15 7.30 -6.16 -6.52
N TRP A 16 7.56 -7.46 -6.30
CA TRP A 16 7.70 -8.02 -4.96
C TRP A 16 9.06 -7.65 -4.34
N GLY A 17 9.14 -7.75 -3.05
CA GLY A 17 10.37 -7.59 -2.29
C GLY A 17 10.70 -6.16 -1.89
N GLU A 18 11.87 -6.02 -1.31
CA GLU A 18 12.40 -4.75 -0.82
C GLU A 18 12.87 -3.86 -1.97
N PRO A 19 12.73 -2.52 -1.86
CA PRO A 19 13.14 -1.60 -2.91
C PRO A 19 14.61 -1.70 -3.29
N GLU A 20 15.47 -1.97 -2.30
CA GLU A 20 16.92 -1.96 -2.44
C GLU A 20 17.50 -3.32 -2.90
N LYS A 21 16.76 -4.39 -2.72
CA LYS A 21 17.16 -5.71 -3.22
C LYS A 21 16.78 -5.81 -4.70
N ASN A 22 17.75 -5.52 -5.55
CA ASN A 22 17.61 -5.80 -6.98
C ASN A 22 17.39 -7.29 -7.19
N PRO A 23 16.47 -7.68 -8.09
CA PRO A 23 16.41 -9.06 -8.50
C PRO A 23 17.76 -9.44 -9.10
N ASP A 24 18.22 -10.62 -8.75
CA ASP A 24 19.35 -11.28 -9.35
C ASP A 24 19.25 -11.20 -10.89
N PRO A 25 20.32 -10.86 -11.61
CA PRO A 25 20.34 -10.88 -13.08
C PRO A 25 19.92 -12.24 -13.68
N THR A 26 19.95 -13.32 -12.90
CA THR A 26 19.36 -14.62 -13.29
C THR A 26 17.86 -14.59 -13.54
N ILE A 27 17.14 -13.53 -13.14
CA ILE A 27 15.71 -13.38 -13.47
C ILE A 27 15.48 -13.28 -14.98
N GLU A 28 16.38 -12.70 -15.75
CA GLU A 28 16.27 -12.69 -17.21
C GLU A 28 16.24 -14.10 -17.80
N HIS A 29 17.05 -14.99 -17.25
CA HIS A 29 17.05 -16.42 -17.60
C HIS A 29 15.73 -17.11 -17.24
N HIS A 30 15.17 -16.78 -16.08
CA HIS A 30 13.87 -17.31 -15.66
C HIS A 30 12.70 -16.75 -16.49
N ILE A 31 12.77 -15.50 -16.89
CA ILE A 31 11.76 -14.88 -17.77
C ILE A 31 11.75 -15.60 -19.12
N GLU A 32 12.92 -15.85 -19.70
CA GLU A 32 13.02 -16.56 -20.97
C GLU A 32 12.52 -18.01 -20.85
N TYR A 33 12.89 -18.71 -19.80
CA TYR A 33 12.37 -20.05 -19.50
C TYR A 33 10.83 -20.05 -19.38
N PHE A 34 10.24 -19.09 -18.66
CA PHE A 34 8.79 -18.99 -18.52
C PHE A 34 8.10 -18.58 -19.82
N LYS A 35 8.69 -17.74 -20.65
CA LYS A 35 8.18 -17.42 -21.98
C LYS A 35 8.06 -18.68 -22.83
N GLN A 36 9.10 -19.50 -22.86
CA GLN A 36 9.11 -20.77 -23.59
C GLN A 36 8.09 -21.76 -23.02
N LEU A 37 8.07 -21.94 -21.70
CA LEU A 37 7.19 -22.90 -21.04
C LEU A 37 5.70 -22.55 -21.19
N LEU A 38 5.36 -21.25 -21.14
CA LEU A 38 3.98 -20.77 -21.18
C LEU A 38 3.54 -20.29 -22.56
N HIS A 39 4.40 -20.42 -23.58
CA HIS A 39 4.16 -19.93 -24.95
C HIS A 39 3.72 -18.45 -24.99
N ILE A 40 4.33 -17.61 -24.15
CA ILE A 40 4.02 -16.18 -24.06
C ILE A 40 4.95 -15.42 -25.00
N GLU A 41 4.42 -14.86 -26.08
CA GLU A 41 5.09 -13.83 -26.85
C GLU A 41 4.99 -12.48 -26.12
N ALA A 42 5.98 -12.19 -25.29
CA ALA A 42 6.08 -10.88 -24.66
C ALA A 42 6.92 -9.96 -25.55
N GLU A 43 6.34 -8.84 -25.99
CA GLU A 43 7.13 -7.77 -26.61
C GLU A 43 8.21 -7.31 -25.62
N GLU A 44 9.45 -7.49 -25.97
CA GLU A 44 10.59 -7.03 -25.18
C GLU A 44 10.58 -5.51 -25.06
N GLY A 45 10.87 -5.02 -23.88
CA GLY A 45 11.44 -3.69 -23.71
C GLY A 45 10.52 -2.56 -23.26
N LYS A 46 9.26 -2.79 -22.91
CA LYS A 46 8.36 -1.67 -22.52
C LYS A 46 8.04 -1.54 -21.03
N LEU A 47 8.52 -2.44 -20.19
CA LEU A 47 8.26 -2.35 -18.76
C LEU A 47 9.45 -1.67 -18.07
N PRO A 48 9.28 -0.50 -17.44
CA PRO A 48 10.35 0.13 -16.70
C PRO A 48 10.73 -0.76 -15.50
N LEU A 49 11.82 -1.49 -15.63
CA LEU A 49 12.30 -2.43 -14.60
C LEU A 49 12.75 -1.72 -13.32
N ASN A 50 13.05 -0.42 -13.38
CA ASN A 50 13.65 0.36 -12.29
C ASN A 50 12.78 1.52 -11.79
N ALA A 51 11.47 1.50 -12.01
CA ALA A 51 10.58 2.59 -11.64
C ALA A 51 10.21 2.59 -10.15
N ASN A 52 11.21 2.56 -9.25
CA ASN A 52 11.00 2.80 -7.83
C ASN A 52 11.14 4.28 -7.46
N ALA A 53 11.61 5.11 -8.39
CA ALA A 53 11.76 6.52 -8.17
C ALA A 53 10.37 7.17 -8.07
N ARG A 54 10.14 7.85 -6.95
CA ARG A 54 8.88 8.51 -6.63
C ARG A 54 8.44 9.49 -7.71
N GLU A 55 9.39 10.17 -8.33
CA GLU A 55 9.18 11.18 -9.37
C GLU A 55 8.70 10.59 -10.70
N GLN A 56 8.86 9.29 -10.88
CA GLN A 56 8.48 8.59 -12.12
C GLN A 56 7.04 8.12 -12.12
N VAL A 57 6.38 8.12 -10.95
CA VAL A 57 4.98 7.69 -10.84
C VAL A 57 4.07 8.83 -11.23
N LYS A 58 3.32 8.67 -12.32
CA LYS A 58 2.27 9.60 -12.76
C LYS A 58 0.97 8.85 -12.95
N LEU A 59 -0.11 9.40 -12.42
CA LEU A 59 -1.45 8.87 -12.53
C LEU A 59 -2.32 9.77 -13.42
N ASP A 60 -3.01 9.17 -14.39
CA ASP A 60 -4.00 9.90 -15.22
C ASP A 60 -5.21 10.33 -14.39
N LYS A 61 -5.57 9.53 -13.38
CA LYS A 61 -6.72 9.80 -12.50
C LYS A 61 -6.32 10.70 -11.34
N LYS A 62 -6.77 11.95 -11.39
CA LYS A 62 -6.58 12.91 -10.30
C LYS A 62 -7.51 12.61 -9.10
N CYS A 63 -7.11 13.11 -7.92
CA CYS A 63 -7.96 13.09 -6.72
C CYS A 63 -9.29 13.82 -7.01
N LYS A 64 -10.41 13.18 -6.69
CA LYS A 64 -11.77 13.70 -6.87
C LYS A 64 -12.37 14.31 -5.59
N LEU A 65 -11.69 14.16 -4.45
CA LEU A 65 -12.17 14.73 -3.20
C LEU A 65 -12.14 16.25 -3.26
N SER A 66 -13.20 16.87 -2.76
CA SER A 66 -13.27 18.32 -2.68
C SER A 66 -12.27 18.88 -1.67
N ARG A 67 -11.89 20.15 -1.82
CA ARG A 67 -11.02 20.85 -0.86
C ARG A 67 -11.59 20.85 0.56
N ALA A 68 -12.92 20.84 0.70
CA ALA A 68 -13.58 20.76 1.99
C ALA A 68 -13.33 19.42 2.66
N VAL A 69 -13.52 18.31 1.94
CA VAL A 69 -13.25 16.96 2.44
C VAL A 69 -11.79 16.81 2.86
N LEU A 70 -10.86 17.28 2.03
CA LEU A 70 -9.42 17.23 2.36
C LEU A 70 -9.08 18.03 3.64
N ARG A 71 -9.66 19.21 3.81
CA ARG A 71 -9.48 19.99 5.05
C ARG A 71 -10.04 19.29 6.27
N ASP A 72 -11.19 18.64 6.12
CA ASP A 72 -11.80 17.90 7.22
C ASP A 72 -10.95 16.70 7.62
N LEU A 73 -10.43 15.91 6.65
CA LEU A 73 -9.50 14.80 6.92
C LEU A 73 -8.24 15.30 7.64
N ILE A 74 -7.66 16.43 7.18
CA ILE A 74 -6.50 17.04 7.83
C ILE A 74 -6.80 17.42 9.29
N ARG A 75 -8.00 17.91 9.59
CA ARG A 75 -8.41 18.20 10.98
C ARG A 75 -8.51 16.95 11.83
N LEU A 76 -8.95 15.83 11.24
CA LEU A 76 -9.13 14.58 11.97
C LEU A 76 -7.80 13.94 12.34
N VAL A 77 -6.85 13.86 11.40
CA VAL A 77 -5.62 13.08 11.58
C VAL A 77 -4.32 13.89 11.49
N GLY A 78 -4.37 15.16 11.17
CA GLY A 78 -3.21 16.02 10.94
C GLY A 78 -2.76 16.04 9.47
N SER A 79 -2.09 17.12 9.07
CA SER A 79 -1.69 17.37 7.67
C SER A 79 -0.71 16.32 7.13
N ASP A 80 0.19 15.83 7.96
CA ASP A 80 1.24 14.89 7.57
C ASP A 80 0.68 13.48 7.30
N ASN A 81 -0.53 13.23 7.77
CA ASN A 81 -1.21 11.95 7.68
C ASN A 81 -2.26 11.88 6.56
N VAL A 82 -2.32 12.88 5.68
CA VAL A 82 -3.19 12.88 4.49
C VAL A 82 -2.34 13.11 3.25
N GLN A 83 -2.33 12.15 2.34
CA GLN A 83 -1.54 12.21 1.10
C GLN A 83 -2.44 12.11 -0.13
N ILE A 84 -2.16 12.94 -1.14
CA ILE A 84 -2.88 12.91 -2.44
C ILE A 84 -1.91 12.87 -3.63
N ASP A 85 -0.63 12.72 -3.37
CA ASP A 85 0.37 12.61 -4.43
C ASP A 85 0.24 11.30 -5.20
N ASP A 86 0.71 11.31 -6.44
CA ASP A 86 0.54 10.18 -7.35
C ASP A 86 1.26 8.92 -6.86
N PHE A 87 2.41 9.05 -6.23
CA PHE A 87 3.16 7.92 -5.70
C PHE A 87 2.40 7.22 -4.57
N SER A 88 1.93 7.97 -3.58
CA SER A 88 1.15 7.44 -2.46
C SER A 88 -0.12 6.76 -2.94
N ARG A 89 -0.85 7.40 -3.86
CA ARG A 89 -2.09 6.86 -4.43
C ARG A 89 -1.85 5.62 -5.29
N ALA A 90 -0.83 5.61 -6.13
CA ALA A 90 -0.48 4.45 -6.96
C ALA A 90 -0.10 3.25 -6.10
N ARG A 91 0.66 3.50 -5.04
CA ARG A 91 1.07 2.47 -4.11
C ARG A 91 -0.09 1.79 -3.40
N HIS A 92 -1.16 2.53 -3.12
CA HIS A 92 -2.37 2.04 -2.47
C HIS A 92 -3.48 1.63 -3.46
N ALA A 93 -3.17 1.58 -4.75
CA ALA A 93 -4.14 1.16 -5.76
C ALA A 93 -4.33 -0.35 -5.84
N PHE A 94 -3.32 -1.13 -5.39
CA PHE A 94 -3.28 -2.57 -5.55
C PHE A 94 -2.63 -3.27 -4.37
N GLY A 95 -2.91 -4.57 -4.26
CA GLY A 95 -2.10 -5.49 -3.47
C GLY A 95 -0.87 -5.97 -4.24
N LYS A 96 -0.64 -7.29 -4.21
CA LYS A 96 0.50 -7.96 -4.86
C LYS A 96 0.08 -9.06 -5.83
N TYR A 97 -1.11 -8.93 -6.40
CA TYR A 97 -1.54 -9.79 -7.49
C TYR A 97 -0.72 -9.48 -8.75
N TYR A 98 -0.23 -10.53 -9.41
CA TYR A 98 0.68 -10.40 -10.55
C TYR A 98 0.15 -9.48 -11.66
N ALA A 99 -1.11 -9.69 -12.08
CA ALA A 99 -1.70 -8.88 -13.14
C ALA A 99 -1.83 -7.40 -12.76
N ASP A 100 -1.99 -7.07 -11.48
CA ASP A 100 -2.03 -5.68 -11.02
C ASP A 100 -0.66 -5.03 -11.09
N LEU A 101 0.40 -5.78 -10.78
CA LEU A 101 1.79 -5.29 -10.98
C LEU A 101 2.08 -5.02 -12.47
N VAL A 102 1.60 -5.87 -13.36
CA VAL A 102 1.72 -5.65 -14.81
C VAL A 102 0.95 -4.40 -15.24
N ARG A 103 -0.29 -4.24 -14.80
CA ARG A 103 -1.11 -3.04 -15.09
C ARG A 103 -0.44 -1.77 -14.59
N LEU A 104 0.10 -1.79 -13.38
CA LEU A 104 0.81 -0.66 -12.81
C LEU A 104 2.03 -0.27 -13.66
N ARG A 105 2.83 -1.24 -14.10
CA ARG A 105 3.97 -1.00 -15.00
C ARG A 105 3.56 -0.45 -16.35
N LEU A 106 2.43 -0.90 -16.87
CA LEU A 106 1.88 -0.40 -18.13
C LEU A 106 1.16 0.94 -18.00
N GLY A 107 0.95 1.43 -16.77
CA GLY A 107 0.17 2.64 -16.53
C GLY A 107 -1.30 2.54 -16.93
N LYS A 108 -1.84 1.33 -17.08
CA LYS A 108 -3.19 1.09 -17.61
C LYS A 108 -4.09 0.41 -16.58
N GLY A 109 -5.36 0.81 -16.58
CA GLY A 109 -6.39 0.15 -15.76
C GLY A 109 -6.20 0.31 -14.25
N ILE A 110 -5.52 1.38 -13.82
CA ILE A 110 -5.27 1.67 -12.42
C ILE A 110 -6.48 2.37 -11.82
N ASN A 111 -6.93 1.89 -10.65
CA ASN A 111 -7.96 2.54 -9.85
C ASN A 111 -7.35 2.97 -8.50
N PRO A 112 -6.61 4.09 -8.48
CA PRO A 112 -6.01 4.58 -7.25
C PRO A 112 -7.10 5.16 -6.33
N PRO A 113 -6.90 5.10 -5.00
CA PRO A 113 -7.71 5.88 -4.07
C PRO A 113 -7.54 7.37 -4.35
N ASP A 114 -8.50 8.17 -3.95
CA ASP A 114 -8.43 9.63 -4.07
C ASP A 114 -7.43 10.23 -3.09
N ALA A 115 -7.34 9.65 -1.89
CA ALA A 115 -6.36 10.02 -0.87
C ALA A 115 -5.92 8.79 -0.08
N VAL A 116 -4.77 8.91 0.59
CA VAL A 116 -4.28 7.97 1.59
C VAL A 116 -4.28 8.67 2.94
N VAL A 117 -4.85 8.02 3.95
CA VAL A 117 -4.94 8.53 5.31
C VAL A 117 -4.26 7.57 6.27
N TYR A 118 -3.38 8.09 7.12
CA TYR A 118 -2.61 7.34 8.11
C TYR A 118 -3.14 7.67 9.52
N PRO A 119 -4.02 6.85 10.11
CA PRO A 119 -4.48 7.04 11.47
C PRO A 119 -3.34 6.78 12.46
N ARG A 120 -3.33 7.51 13.57
CA ARG A 120 -2.32 7.40 14.62
C ARG A 120 -2.78 6.55 15.80
N SER A 121 -4.09 6.29 15.85
CA SER A 121 -4.73 5.57 16.95
C SER A 121 -6.08 5.01 16.53
N GLU A 122 -6.64 4.14 17.35
CA GLU A 122 -8.01 3.64 17.21
C GLU A 122 -9.03 4.80 17.14
N GLU A 123 -8.84 5.86 17.92
CA GLU A 123 -9.72 7.03 17.90
C GLU A 123 -9.71 7.73 16.54
N ASP A 124 -8.53 7.87 15.91
CA ASP A 124 -8.41 8.44 14.56
C ASP A 124 -9.13 7.52 13.53
N VAL A 125 -9.00 6.20 13.66
CA VAL A 125 -9.73 5.22 12.83
C VAL A 125 -11.23 5.42 12.93
N ILE A 126 -11.76 5.48 14.14
CA ILE A 126 -13.19 5.69 14.42
C ILE A 126 -13.69 7.00 13.81
N LYS A 127 -12.93 8.09 13.99
CA LYS A 127 -13.28 9.41 13.42
C LYS A 127 -13.33 9.37 11.90
N VAL A 128 -12.34 8.74 11.25
CA VAL A 128 -12.30 8.64 9.79
C VAL A 128 -13.43 7.76 9.26
N ILE A 129 -13.71 6.62 9.90
CA ILE A 129 -14.83 5.75 9.53
C ILE A 129 -16.16 6.51 9.59
N ASN A 130 -16.43 7.17 10.72
CA ASN A 130 -17.67 7.92 10.92
C ASN A 130 -17.81 9.05 9.89
N TYR A 131 -16.73 9.77 9.62
CA TYR A 131 -16.70 10.83 8.60
C TYR A 131 -16.99 10.28 7.21
N CYS A 132 -16.29 9.22 6.81
CA CYS A 132 -16.49 8.59 5.50
C CYS A 132 -17.90 8.04 5.33
N ASN A 133 -18.45 7.42 6.37
CA ASN A 133 -19.82 6.93 6.36
C ASN A 133 -20.84 8.06 6.18
N ALA A 134 -20.72 9.16 6.95
CA ALA A 134 -21.58 10.32 6.84
C ALA A 134 -21.51 11.01 5.47
N LYS A 135 -20.33 11.02 4.85
CA LYS A 135 -20.09 11.62 3.52
C LYS A 135 -20.28 10.64 2.36
N ARG A 136 -20.57 9.36 2.64
CA ARG A 136 -20.67 8.27 1.66
C ARG A 136 -19.41 8.15 0.78
N ILE A 137 -18.26 8.29 1.40
CA ILE A 137 -16.94 8.11 0.78
C ILE A 137 -16.52 6.67 1.00
N ALA A 138 -16.11 5.98 -0.07
CA ALA A 138 -15.56 4.63 0.05
C ALA A 138 -14.28 4.63 0.90
N LEU A 139 -14.15 3.68 1.82
CA LEU A 139 -12.98 3.52 2.67
C LEU A 139 -12.40 2.12 2.45
N ILE A 140 -11.13 2.07 2.14
CA ILE A 140 -10.39 0.84 1.85
C ILE A 140 -9.35 0.64 2.95
N PRO A 141 -9.50 -0.36 3.84
CA PRO A 141 -8.51 -0.64 4.85
C PRO A 141 -7.22 -1.17 4.23
N TRP A 142 -6.09 -0.71 4.74
CA TRP A 142 -4.76 -1.09 4.31
C TRP A 142 -3.88 -1.41 5.52
N GLY A 143 -3.30 -2.62 5.51
CA GLY A 143 -2.24 -3.03 6.43
C GLY A 143 -0.93 -3.17 5.67
N GLY A 144 -0.43 -4.39 5.53
CA GLY A 144 0.79 -4.65 4.73
C GLY A 144 0.65 -4.54 3.22
N GLY A 145 -0.53 -4.33 2.65
CA GLY A 145 -0.75 -4.24 1.21
C GLY A 145 -0.45 -5.53 0.43
N THR A 146 -0.60 -6.69 1.06
CA THR A 146 -0.21 -7.99 0.50
C THR A 146 -1.33 -8.74 -0.22
N SER A 147 -2.53 -8.17 -0.27
CA SER A 147 -3.67 -8.80 -0.95
C SER A 147 -3.32 -9.23 -2.37
N VAL A 148 -3.71 -10.45 -2.74
CA VAL A 148 -3.59 -10.98 -4.10
C VAL A 148 -4.95 -11.21 -4.75
N THR A 149 -6.03 -10.71 -4.14
CA THR A 149 -7.43 -10.90 -4.58
C THR A 149 -8.09 -9.61 -5.05
N ARG A 150 -7.31 -8.55 -5.28
CA ARG A 150 -7.77 -7.20 -5.66
C ARG A 150 -8.67 -6.51 -4.63
N ALA A 151 -8.65 -6.96 -3.36
CA ALA A 151 -9.47 -6.38 -2.30
C ALA A 151 -9.13 -4.90 -1.98
N LEU A 152 -7.96 -4.43 -2.40
CA LEU A 152 -7.47 -3.08 -2.14
C LEU A 152 -7.77 -2.09 -3.28
N GLU A 153 -8.38 -2.55 -4.37
CA GLU A 153 -8.63 -1.70 -5.53
C GLU A 153 -9.77 -0.71 -5.27
N ALA A 154 -9.47 0.57 -5.40
CA ALA A 154 -10.43 1.67 -5.21
C ALA A 154 -11.27 1.91 -6.48
N VAL A 155 -12.10 0.93 -6.90
CA VAL A 155 -12.89 0.98 -8.13
C VAL A 155 -13.75 2.24 -8.24
N LYS A 156 -14.27 2.71 -7.11
CA LYS A 156 -15.10 3.92 -7.01
C LYS A 156 -14.34 5.15 -6.53
N GLY A 157 -13.00 5.08 -6.43
CA GLY A 157 -12.21 6.07 -5.72
C GLY A 157 -12.33 5.90 -4.20
N GLY A 158 -12.21 6.99 -3.44
CA GLY A 158 -12.32 6.98 -1.99
C GLY A 158 -10.97 7.06 -1.30
N ILE A 159 -10.91 6.59 -0.06
CA ILE A 159 -9.76 6.77 0.83
C ILE A 159 -9.15 5.41 1.17
N ALA A 160 -7.85 5.25 0.98
CA ALA A 160 -7.10 4.17 1.60
C ALA A 160 -6.73 4.57 3.04
N LEU A 161 -7.14 3.76 4.01
CA LEU A 161 -6.83 3.94 5.43
C LEU A 161 -5.67 3.01 5.79
N ASP A 162 -4.47 3.56 5.83
CA ASP A 162 -3.23 2.80 6.03
C ASP A 162 -2.78 2.86 7.49
N MET A 163 -2.89 1.73 8.19
CA MET A 163 -2.47 1.57 9.57
C MET A 163 -0.96 1.34 9.73
N SER A 164 -0.25 0.96 8.65
CA SER A 164 1.14 0.50 8.74
C SER A 164 2.16 1.56 9.15
N ARG A 165 1.77 2.83 9.17
CA ARG A 165 2.68 3.92 9.53
C ARG A 165 2.78 4.18 11.03
N HIS A 166 1.68 4.04 11.76
CA HIS A 166 1.59 4.47 13.17
C HIS A 166 1.01 3.41 14.09
N MET A 167 0.28 2.46 13.57
CA MET A 167 -0.42 1.46 14.38
C MET A 167 0.29 0.11 14.25
N THR A 168 1.48 0.02 14.84
CA THR A 168 2.39 -1.13 14.69
C THR A 168 2.78 -1.75 16.03
N ASP A 169 2.14 -1.35 17.13
CA ASP A 169 2.50 -1.81 18.46
C ASP A 169 2.02 -3.25 18.74
N ILE A 170 2.79 -3.95 19.56
CA ILE A 170 2.43 -5.23 20.16
C ILE A 170 1.79 -4.92 21.50
N LEU A 171 0.47 -5.17 21.60
CA LEU A 171 -0.33 -4.75 22.76
C LEU A 171 -0.25 -5.75 23.91
N SER A 172 -0.26 -7.05 23.61
CA SER A 172 -0.14 -8.08 24.64
C SER A 172 0.32 -9.41 24.07
N LEU A 173 0.99 -10.21 24.90
CA LEU A 173 1.36 -11.60 24.63
C LEU A 173 0.81 -12.46 25.77
N ASN A 174 -0.04 -13.43 25.43
CA ASN A 174 -0.54 -14.43 26.37
C ASN A 174 0.15 -15.77 26.10
N ALA A 175 1.05 -16.14 27.02
CA ALA A 175 1.84 -17.36 26.90
C ALA A 175 1.00 -18.64 27.10
N GLU A 176 -0.05 -18.58 27.93
CA GLU A 176 -0.91 -19.74 28.23
C GLU A 176 -1.73 -20.12 26.99
N ASP A 177 -2.30 -19.13 26.31
CA ASP A 177 -3.13 -19.33 25.12
C ASP A 177 -2.34 -19.30 23.81
N SER A 178 -1.03 -19.06 23.87
CA SER A 178 -0.18 -18.87 22.68
C SER A 178 -0.75 -17.83 21.72
N THR A 179 -1.23 -16.71 22.26
CA THR A 179 -1.82 -15.62 21.46
C THR A 179 -1.07 -14.31 21.66
N VAL A 180 -1.05 -13.50 20.61
CA VAL A 180 -0.53 -12.14 20.64
C VAL A 180 -1.55 -11.16 20.07
N THR A 181 -1.77 -10.06 20.77
CA THR A 181 -2.60 -8.96 20.29
C THR A 181 -1.71 -7.84 19.78
N VAL A 182 -1.97 -7.42 18.56
CA VAL A 182 -1.14 -6.41 17.89
C VAL A 182 -2.02 -5.38 17.16
N GLU A 183 -1.47 -4.22 16.89
CA GLU A 183 -2.11 -3.25 16.01
C GLU A 183 -2.08 -3.71 14.56
N ALA A 184 -3.07 -3.28 13.77
CA ALA A 184 -3.33 -3.78 12.42
C ALA A 184 -2.28 -3.40 11.36
N GLY A 185 -1.36 -2.52 11.69
CA GLY A 185 -0.28 -2.06 10.79
C GLY A 185 1.04 -2.79 10.97
N ILE A 186 1.18 -3.63 12.02
CA ILE A 186 2.42 -4.37 12.24
C ILE A 186 2.74 -5.30 11.07
N LEU A 187 4.02 -5.47 10.79
CA LEU A 187 4.48 -6.34 9.72
C LEU A 187 4.96 -7.68 10.27
N GLY A 188 4.75 -8.75 9.50
CA GLY A 188 5.13 -10.11 9.90
C GLY A 188 6.56 -10.23 10.41
N PRO A 189 7.60 -9.71 9.71
CA PRO A 189 8.99 -9.80 10.19
C PRO A 189 9.23 -9.14 11.55
N GLU A 190 8.57 -8.03 11.84
CA GLU A 190 8.69 -7.33 13.13
C GLU A 190 8.06 -8.14 14.25
N LEU A 191 6.86 -8.68 14.00
CA LEU A 191 6.18 -9.56 14.94
C LEU A 191 6.97 -10.84 15.18
N GLU A 192 7.49 -11.47 14.13
CA GLU A 192 8.28 -12.69 14.22
C GLU A 192 9.58 -12.48 15.02
N THR A 193 10.27 -11.37 14.78
CA THR A 193 11.45 -11.00 15.58
C THR A 193 11.11 -10.89 17.04
N TYR A 194 10.03 -10.17 17.38
CA TYR A 194 9.59 -10.00 18.77
C TYR A 194 9.26 -11.34 19.46
N LEU A 195 8.60 -12.25 18.74
CA LEU A 195 8.23 -13.57 19.27
C LEU A 195 9.45 -14.47 19.45
N ASN A 196 10.33 -14.54 18.45
CA ASN A 196 11.56 -15.34 18.51
C ASN A 196 12.48 -14.93 19.65
N GLU A 197 12.63 -13.62 19.93
CA GLU A 197 13.41 -13.13 21.07
C GLU A 197 12.86 -13.60 22.44
N ARG A 198 11.60 -14.05 22.46
CA ARG A 198 10.89 -14.54 23.67
C ARG A 198 10.67 -16.04 23.68
N GLY A 199 11.20 -16.74 22.69
CA GLY A 199 11.14 -18.20 22.61
C GLY A 199 9.82 -18.77 22.06
N TYR A 200 9.09 -17.97 21.27
CA TYR A 200 7.86 -18.39 20.58
C TYR A 200 8.06 -18.55 19.10
#